data_9b2c41abb86f98a4c438974f72e4171e
#
_entry.id   9b2c41abb86f98a4c438974f72e4171e
#
_cell.length_a   1.000
_cell.length_b   1.000
_cell.length_c   1.000
_cell.angle_alpha   90.00
_cell.angle_beta   90.00
_cell.angle_gamma   90.00
#
_symmetry.space_group_name_H-M   'P 1'
#
loop_
_entity.id
_entity.type
_entity.pdbx_description
1 polymer ?
#
loop_
_entity_poly.entity_id
_entity_poly.type
_entity_poly.pdbx_seq_one_letter_code
_entity_poly.pdbx_strand_id
1 'polypeptide(L)'
;MKTVTIYTDGACSGNPGPGGWGAILEWNGVEKELSGGAADTTNNRMELTGVIRALSCLKEPCVVELYSDSKYVIDALSKGWVYGLSLIHISEPTRLR
;
A
#
# COMPACT_ATOMS: atom_id res chain seq x y z
N MET A 1 20.47 -3.84 2.51
CA MET A 1 19.08 -3.65 2.89
C MET A 1 18.19 -4.17 1.78
N LYS A 2 17.18 -4.95 2.11
CA LYS A 2 16.26 -5.50 1.11
C LYS A 2 15.49 -4.42 0.40
N THR A 3 15.19 -4.68 -0.87
CA THR A 3 14.22 -3.87 -1.61
C THR A 3 12.95 -4.70 -1.79
N VAL A 4 11.85 -4.19 -1.30
CA VAL A 4 10.55 -4.85 -1.38
C VAL A 4 9.65 -4.00 -2.26
N THR A 5 8.97 -4.64 -3.21
CA THR A 5 7.99 -3.96 -4.05
C THR A 5 6.61 -4.26 -3.49
N ILE A 6 5.80 -3.21 -3.33
CA ILE A 6 4.46 -3.33 -2.77
C ILE A 6 3.46 -2.69 -3.72
N TYR A 7 2.40 -3.42 -4.03
CA TYR A 7 1.27 -2.92 -4.83
C TYR A 7 0.06 -2.93 -3.92
N THR A 8 -0.66 -1.82 -3.86
CA THR A 8 -1.87 -1.73 -3.03
C THR A 8 -3.03 -1.19 -3.83
N ASP A 9 -4.23 -1.58 -3.43
CA ASP A 9 -5.47 -1.13 -4.02
C ASP A 9 -6.55 -1.16 -2.95
N GLY A 10 -7.48 -0.23 -3.02
CA GLY A 10 -8.60 -0.17 -2.09
C GLY A 10 -9.80 0.46 -2.74
N ALA A 11 -10.97 0.03 -2.32
CA ALA A 11 -12.22 0.53 -2.88
C ALA A 11 -13.32 0.47 -1.83
N CYS A 12 -14.34 1.27 -2.06
CA CYS A 12 -15.49 1.35 -1.18
C CYS A 12 -16.74 1.48 -2.02
N SER A 13 -17.79 0.75 -1.64
CA SER A 13 -19.08 0.83 -2.30
C SER A 13 -19.91 1.88 -1.58
N GLY A 14 -20.03 3.05 -2.18
CA GLY A 14 -20.55 4.22 -1.49
C GLY A 14 -19.40 4.92 -0.77
N ASN A 15 -19.68 6.01 -0.09
CA ASN A 15 -18.62 6.74 0.60
C ASN A 15 -19.24 7.60 1.70
N PRO A 16 -19.55 7.05 2.88
CA PRO A 16 -19.09 5.76 3.39
C PRO A 16 -19.93 4.57 2.95
N GLY A 17 -19.39 3.38 3.17
CA GLY A 17 -20.05 2.12 2.87
C GLY A 17 -19.09 0.95 3.05
N PRO A 18 -19.51 -0.26 2.63
CA PRO A 18 -18.60 -1.41 2.71
C PRO A 18 -17.43 -1.25 1.77
N GLY A 19 -16.26 -1.65 2.21
CA GLY A 19 -15.07 -1.52 1.39
C GLY A 19 -14.07 -2.62 1.65
N GLY A 20 -13.04 -2.68 0.79
CA GLY A 20 -11.98 -3.64 0.92
C GLY A 20 -10.67 -3.10 0.40
N TRP A 21 -9.59 -3.77 0.75
CA TRP A 21 -8.26 -3.41 0.31
C TRP A 21 -7.48 -4.69 0.01
N GLY A 22 -6.50 -4.55 -0.86
CA GLY A 22 -5.57 -5.63 -1.18
C GLY A 22 -4.16 -5.10 -1.26
N ALA A 23 -3.21 -5.97 -1.03
CA ALA A 23 -1.80 -5.62 -1.15
C ALA A 23 -1.01 -6.84 -1.59
N ILE A 24 0.00 -6.61 -2.40
CA ILE A 24 0.95 -7.63 -2.82
C ILE A 24 2.34 -7.13 -2.48
N LEU A 25 3.09 -7.94 -1.74
CA LEU A 25 4.48 -7.66 -1.43
C LEU A 25 5.34 -8.64 -2.20
N GLU A 26 6.35 -8.12 -2.87
CA GLU A 26 7.25 -8.95 -3.66
C GLU A 26 8.70 -8.70 -3.27
N TRP A 27 9.43 -9.78 -3.03
CA TRP A 27 10.85 -9.71 -2.75
C TRP A 27 11.52 -10.94 -3.34
N ASN A 28 12.51 -10.72 -4.16
CA ASN A 28 13.36 -11.79 -4.70
C ASN A 28 12.54 -12.93 -5.34
N GLY A 29 11.50 -12.55 -6.09
CA GLY A 29 10.66 -13.51 -6.78
C GLY A 29 9.58 -14.17 -5.93
N VAL A 30 9.52 -13.85 -4.66
CA VAL A 30 8.51 -14.39 -3.75
C VAL A 30 7.44 -13.32 -3.52
N GLU A 31 6.18 -13.71 -3.63
CA GLU A 31 5.05 -12.80 -3.42
C GLU A 31 4.23 -13.20 -2.21
N LYS A 32 3.73 -12.20 -1.51
CA LYS A 32 2.80 -12.39 -0.41
C LYS A 32 1.60 -11.49 -0.64
N GLU A 33 0.40 -12.06 -0.56
CA GLU A 33 -0.84 -11.31 -0.75
C GLU A 33 -1.54 -11.11 0.58
N LEU A 34 -2.08 -9.91 0.75
CA LEU A 34 -2.88 -9.54 1.90
C LEU A 34 -4.18 -8.95 1.42
N SER A 35 -5.23 -9.11 2.20
CA SER A 35 -6.49 -8.46 1.90
C SER A 35 -7.31 -8.30 3.18
N GLY A 36 -8.27 -7.42 3.13
CA GLY A 36 -9.18 -7.21 4.24
C GLY A 36 -10.30 -6.29 3.84
N GLY A 37 -11.20 -6.01 4.76
CA GLY A 37 -12.34 -5.16 4.48
C GLY A 37 -12.91 -4.56 5.74
N ALA A 38 -13.89 -3.68 5.54
CA ALA A 38 -14.61 -3.03 6.62
C ALA A 38 -16.05 -2.81 6.17
N ALA A 39 -16.99 -2.92 7.11
CA ALA A 39 -18.42 -2.78 6.79
C ALA A 39 -18.81 -1.34 6.53
N ASP A 40 -18.11 -0.38 7.12
CA ASP A 40 -18.43 1.03 7.00
C ASP A 40 -17.14 1.83 6.94
N THR A 41 -16.76 2.24 5.74
CA THR A 41 -15.46 2.87 5.52
C THR A 41 -15.52 3.82 4.35
N THR A 42 -14.38 4.36 3.94
CA THR A 42 -14.28 5.25 2.79
C THR A 42 -13.17 4.75 1.87
N ASN A 43 -13.16 5.22 0.62
CA ASN A 43 -12.10 4.89 -0.33
C ASN A 43 -10.73 5.22 0.26
N ASN A 44 -10.59 6.43 0.80
CA ASN A 44 -9.30 6.87 1.34
C ASN A 44 -8.81 5.99 2.47
N ARG A 45 -9.72 5.55 3.34
CA ARG A 45 -9.36 4.66 4.44
C ARG A 45 -8.90 3.31 3.92
N MET A 46 -9.57 2.76 2.90
CA MET A 46 -9.19 1.47 2.36
C MET A 46 -7.84 1.54 1.66
N GLU A 47 -7.60 2.61 0.92
CA GLU A 47 -6.32 2.82 0.27
C GLU A 47 -5.19 2.90 1.31
N LEU A 48 -5.38 3.70 2.33
CA LEU A 48 -4.34 3.87 3.36
C LEU A 48 -4.17 2.61 4.21
N THR A 49 -5.26 1.92 4.51
CA THR A 49 -5.21 0.68 5.28
C THR A 49 -4.37 -0.36 4.56
N GLY A 50 -4.54 -0.49 3.23
CA GLY A 50 -3.74 -1.42 2.45
C GLY A 50 -2.25 -1.14 2.59
N VAL A 51 -1.88 0.14 2.51
CA VAL A 51 -0.48 0.54 2.65
C VAL A 51 0.06 0.19 4.04
N ILE A 52 -0.68 0.57 5.08
CA ILE A 52 -0.22 0.35 6.46
C ILE A 52 -0.10 -1.14 6.77
N ARG A 53 -1.08 -1.92 6.33
CA ARG A 53 -1.05 -3.36 6.59
C ARG A 53 0.11 -4.04 5.85
N ALA A 54 0.39 -3.61 4.62
CA ALA A 54 1.53 -4.13 3.89
C ALA A 54 2.84 -3.78 4.59
N LEU A 55 3.01 -2.54 4.99
CA LEU A 55 4.23 -2.11 5.68
C LEU A 55 4.40 -2.82 7.02
N SER A 56 3.30 -3.16 7.67
CA SER A 56 3.36 -3.87 8.95
C SER A 56 3.90 -5.29 8.81
N CYS A 57 3.96 -5.83 7.61
CA CYS A 57 4.54 -7.15 7.37
C CYS A 57 6.06 -7.14 7.30
N LEU A 58 6.67 -5.98 7.21
CA LEU A 58 8.12 -5.88 7.13
C LEU A 58 8.73 -6.18 8.50
N LYS A 59 9.66 -7.13 8.54
CA LYS A 59 10.26 -7.57 9.79
C LYS A 59 11.64 -6.99 10.01
N GLU A 60 12.15 -6.27 9.05
CA GLU A 60 13.46 -5.63 9.11
C GLU A 60 13.42 -4.38 8.27
N PRO A 61 14.38 -3.48 8.44
CA PRO A 61 14.43 -2.27 7.63
C PRO A 61 14.58 -2.62 6.14
N CYS A 62 13.80 -1.98 5.30
CA CYS A 62 13.77 -2.22 3.87
C CYS A 62 13.74 -0.91 3.11
N VAL A 63 14.17 -0.97 1.85
CA VAL A 63 13.80 0.05 0.88
C VAL A 63 12.54 -0.46 0.20
N VAL A 64 11.48 0.33 0.22
CA VAL A 64 10.18 -0.07 -0.32
C VAL A 64 9.86 0.75 -1.55
N GLU A 65 9.52 0.04 -2.63
CA GLU A 65 8.96 0.65 -3.83
C GLU A 65 7.45 0.41 -3.76
N LEU A 66 6.70 1.43 -3.39
CA LEU A 66 5.26 1.33 -3.21
C LEU A 66 4.56 1.89 -4.43
N TYR A 67 3.70 1.08 -5.03
CA TYR A 67 2.90 1.47 -6.18
C TYR A 67 1.45 1.59 -5.77
N SER A 68 0.89 2.78 -5.93
CA SER A 68 -0.49 3.07 -5.61
C SER A 68 -1.02 4.07 -6.63
N ASP A 69 -2.24 3.87 -7.10
CA ASP A 69 -2.88 4.85 -7.97
C ASP A 69 -3.78 5.81 -7.20
N SER A 70 -3.77 5.72 -5.89
CA SER A 70 -4.55 6.62 -5.05
C SER A 70 -3.85 7.95 -4.90
N LYS A 71 -4.49 9.00 -5.41
CA LYS A 71 -3.97 10.34 -5.25
C LYS A 71 -3.87 10.72 -3.78
N TYR A 72 -4.81 10.25 -2.97
CA TYR A 72 -4.79 10.51 -1.54
C TYR A 72 -3.52 9.94 -0.88
N VAL A 73 -3.18 8.70 -1.20
CA VAL A 73 -1.99 8.06 -0.64
C VAL A 73 -0.72 8.75 -1.14
N ILE A 74 -0.68 9.03 -2.44
CA ILE A 74 0.49 9.67 -3.04
C ILE A 74 0.73 11.03 -2.41
N ASP A 75 -0.33 11.83 -2.24
CA ASP A 75 -0.21 13.16 -1.66
C ASP A 75 0.15 13.11 -0.18
N ALA A 76 -0.42 12.16 0.55
CA ALA A 76 -0.20 12.05 1.99
C ALA A 76 1.22 11.59 2.33
N LEU A 77 1.80 10.75 1.47
CA LEU A 77 3.08 10.09 1.76
C LEU A 77 4.17 10.49 0.76
N SER A 78 3.99 11.60 0.08
CA SER A 78 4.83 11.98 -1.05
C SER A 78 6.30 12.19 -0.68
N LYS A 79 7.16 12.04 -1.67
CA LYS A 79 8.57 12.44 -1.64
C LYS A 79 9.48 11.63 -0.74
N GLY A 80 9.20 10.38 -0.59
CA GLY A 80 10.02 9.58 0.27
C GLY A 80 9.56 9.71 1.71
N TRP A 81 9.32 8.62 2.31
CA TRP A 81 8.70 8.54 3.62
C TRP A 81 9.40 7.43 4.40
N VAL A 82 9.43 7.58 5.69
CA VAL A 82 10.08 6.60 6.55
C VAL A 82 9.01 5.95 7.42
N TYR A 83 8.96 4.63 7.41
CA TYR A 83 8.12 3.85 8.29
C TYR A 83 9.03 2.95 9.12
N GLY A 84 9.12 3.24 10.41
CA GLY A 84 10.12 2.61 11.24
C GLY A 84 11.51 2.98 10.73
N LEU A 85 12.29 1.99 10.31
CA LEU A 85 13.60 2.20 9.74
C LEU A 85 13.62 1.93 8.22
N SER A 86 12.45 1.80 7.62
CA SER A 86 12.32 1.52 6.19
C SER A 86 12.09 2.82 5.42
N LEU A 87 12.73 2.93 4.28
CA LEU A 87 12.58 4.07 3.38
C LEU A 87 11.58 3.72 2.30
N ILE A 88 10.55 4.54 2.14
CA ILE A 88 9.43 4.28 1.25
C ILE A 88 9.47 5.24 0.07
N HIS A 89 9.49 4.70 -1.14
CA HIS A 89 9.34 5.47 -2.37
C HIS A 89 7.99 5.12 -2.99
N ILE A 90 7.22 6.13 -3.35
CA ILE A 90 5.86 5.94 -3.87
C ILE A 90 5.82 6.34 -5.33
N SER A 91 5.18 5.49 -6.13
CA SER A 91 5.04 5.73 -7.57
C SER A 91 3.64 5.33 -8.02
N GLU A 92 3.23 5.88 -9.16
CA GLU A 92 2.01 5.47 -9.81
C GLU A 92 2.29 4.26 -10.68
N PRO A 93 1.44 3.23 -10.59
CA PRO A 93 1.69 2.00 -11.33
C PRO A 93 1.23 2.02 -12.79
N THR A 94 0.54 3.05 -13.21
CA THR A 94 -0.17 3.04 -14.48
C THR A 94 0.71 2.79 -15.68
N ARG A 95 1.97 3.16 -15.61
CA ARG A 95 2.84 2.95 -16.74
C ARG A 95 3.41 1.59 -16.86
N LEU A 96 3.19 0.76 -15.87
CA LEU A 96 3.78 -0.55 -15.82
C LEU A 96 2.89 -1.61 -16.45
N ARG A 97 1.75 -1.22 -16.92
CA ARG A 97 0.76 -2.16 -17.43
C ARG A 97 0.52 -2.01 -18.90
#